data_cf182ca6e8f9d675d5f7cd3af1ec57c6
#
_entry.id   cf182ca6e8f9d675d5f7cd3af1ec57c6
#
_cell.length_a   1.000
_cell.length_b   1.000
_cell.length_c   1.000
_cell.angle_alpha   90.00
_cell.angle_beta   90.00
_cell.angle_gamma   90.00
#
_symmetry.space_group_name_H-M   'P 1'
#
loop_
_entity.id
_entity.type
_entity.pdbx_description
1 polymer ?
#
loop_
_entity_poly.entity_id
_entity_poly.type
_entity_poly.pdbx_seq_one_letter_code
_entity_poly.pdbx_strand_id
1 'polypeptide(L)'
;MTDFRSSKNRDPSPNGANSIAATSRWMAAARARESERTDRLFCDPLAAVLAGPEGFGWLQDMEAAAGSDVPGRYPVIRTRFFDDFLLDACQRLGVRQVVLAAAGLDTRAFRLEWPARTRLYEIDLPAVLSAKEDTIGKAEARPNCERLTVAVDLQEATWPEALLVCGYRPERPSVWLIEGLLYYLARSAVHALLEQVRSLTAVDSLLGLDLMNRGLFFFPPAWPMQAALARRGAPGRFGTNTPETLLAAHGFDADVTQPGEDGANFGRWPRPFVPRAMPGLPRSFLVRARHS
;
A
#
# COMPACT_ATOMS: atom_id res chain seq x y z
N MET A 1 -45.83 -0.59 -23.52
CA MET A 1 -45.41 0.42 -22.53
C MET A 1 -45.02 -0.34 -21.28
N THR A 2 -43.79 -0.72 -21.16
CA THR A 2 -43.25 -1.40 -19.96
C THR A 2 -41.93 -0.72 -19.62
N ASP A 3 -41.97 -0.11 -18.47
CA ASP A 3 -40.98 0.77 -17.85
C ASP A 3 -39.71 -0.01 -17.50
N PHE A 4 -38.57 0.27 -18.13
CA PHE A 4 -37.26 -0.20 -17.75
C PHE A 4 -36.74 0.71 -16.64
N ARG A 5 -37.05 0.37 -15.40
CA ARG A 5 -36.45 1.04 -14.24
C ARG A 5 -34.96 0.70 -14.14
N SER A 6 -34.16 1.72 -14.34
CA SER A 6 -32.76 1.87 -13.99
C SER A 6 -32.45 1.22 -12.65
N SER A 7 -31.67 0.13 -12.65
CA SER A 7 -31.01 -0.38 -11.44
C SER A 7 -29.86 0.55 -11.09
N LYS A 8 -30.09 1.43 -10.12
CA LYS A 8 -29.04 2.20 -9.46
C LYS A 8 -27.99 1.23 -8.90
N ASN A 9 -26.76 1.39 -9.38
CA ASN A 9 -25.55 0.88 -8.75
C ASN A 9 -25.60 1.29 -7.26
N ARG A 10 -25.80 0.32 -6.37
CA ARG A 10 -25.67 0.58 -4.93
C ARG A 10 -24.18 0.57 -4.59
N ASP A 11 -23.76 1.66 -3.96
CA ASP A 11 -22.46 1.84 -3.32
C ASP A 11 -22.05 0.65 -2.43
N PRO A 12 -20.74 0.42 -2.27
CA PRO A 12 -20.25 -0.62 -1.38
C PRO A 12 -20.75 -0.35 0.04
N SER A 13 -21.36 -1.37 0.62
CA SER A 13 -21.83 -1.35 2.00
C SER A 13 -20.67 -0.99 2.97
N PRO A 14 -20.97 -0.40 4.15
CA PRO A 14 -19.95 -0.07 5.18
C PRO A 14 -19.03 -1.24 5.57
N ASN A 15 -19.41 -2.46 5.27
CA ASN A 15 -18.60 -3.66 5.46
C ASN A 15 -17.36 -3.77 4.54
N GLY A 16 -17.34 -3.13 3.37
CA GLY A 16 -16.21 -3.22 2.44
C GLY A 16 -14.99 -2.44 2.90
N ALA A 17 -15.17 -1.25 3.43
CA ALA A 17 -14.10 -0.40 3.93
C ALA A 17 -13.42 -1.01 5.18
N ASN A 18 -14.21 -1.53 6.12
CA ASN A 18 -13.69 -2.25 7.30
C ASN A 18 -12.92 -3.53 6.92
N SER A 19 -13.22 -4.13 5.78
CA SER A 19 -12.59 -5.38 5.32
C SER A 19 -11.21 -5.14 4.70
N ILE A 20 -11.03 -4.06 3.95
CA ILE A 20 -9.72 -3.67 3.41
C ILE A 20 -8.79 -3.27 4.56
N ALA A 21 -9.32 -2.50 5.52
CA ALA A 21 -8.60 -2.17 6.75
C ALA A 21 -8.17 -3.42 7.54
N ALA A 22 -9.01 -4.46 7.55
CA ALA A 22 -8.65 -5.72 8.19
C ALA A 22 -7.46 -6.42 7.49
N THR A 23 -7.27 -6.27 6.16
CA THR A 23 -6.09 -6.85 5.48
C THR A 23 -4.77 -6.27 5.98
N SER A 24 -4.76 -5.07 6.53
CA SER A 24 -3.55 -4.46 7.09
C SER A 24 -2.99 -5.22 8.30
N ARG A 25 -3.81 -6.00 9.04
CA ARG A 25 -3.37 -6.78 10.20
C ARG A 25 -2.43 -7.92 9.83
N TRP A 26 -2.72 -8.67 8.75
CA TRP A 26 -1.79 -9.74 8.33
C TRP A 26 -0.50 -9.17 7.73
N MET A 27 -0.54 -7.96 7.12
CA MET A 27 0.68 -7.25 6.74
C MET A 27 1.51 -6.88 7.97
N ALA A 28 0.88 -6.42 9.05
CA ALA A 28 1.54 -6.16 10.31
C ALA A 28 2.12 -7.46 10.92
N ALA A 29 1.38 -8.58 10.88
CA ALA A 29 1.90 -9.88 11.35
C ALA A 29 3.15 -10.34 10.58
N ALA A 30 3.18 -10.13 9.26
CA ALA A 30 4.37 -10.43 8.46
C ALA A 30 5.57 -9.55 8.86
N ARG A 31 5.37 -8.25 9.13
CA ARG A 31 6.42 -7.35 9.61
C ARG A 31 6.88 -7.72 11.02
N ALA A 32 5.96 -8.13 11.91
CA ALA A 32 6.31 -8.61 13.25
C ALA A 32 7.21 -9.84 13.18
N ARG A 33 6.84 -10.83 12.36
CA ARG A 33 7.64 -12.05 12.16
C ARG A 33 9.03 -11.76 11.58
N GLU A 34 9.15 -10.80 10.66
CA GLU A 34 10.45 -10.36 10.16
C GLU A 34 11.28 -9.69 11.26
N SER A 35 10.66 -8.90 12.12
CA SER A 35 11.34 -8.17 13.20
C SER A 35 11.97 -9.09 14.25
N GLU A 36 11.47 -10.31 14.41
CA GLU A 36 12.00 -11.33 15.34
C GLU A 36 13.24 -12.08 14.79
N ARG A 37 13.52 -11.95 13.49
CA ARG A 37 14.64 -12.66 12.87
C ARG A 37 15.99 -12.07 13.29
N THR A 38 17.00 -12.91 13.41
CA THR A 38 18.38 -12.49 13.64
C THR A 38 18.99 -11.76 12.45
N ASP A 39 18.57 -12.14 11.21
CA ASP A 39 18.95 -11.55 9.94
C ASP A 39 17.88 -10.62 9.37
N ARG A 40 17.09 -9.99 10.24
CA ARG A 40 15.96 -9.11 9.84
C ARG A 40 16.40 -7.98 8.94
N LEU A 41 15.56 -7.67 7.95
CA LEU A 41 15.75 -6.53 7.03
C LEU A 41 15.39 -5.19 7.65
N PHE A 42 14.49 -5.21 8.62
CA PHE A 42 14.03 -4.06 9.40
C PHE A 42 13.49 -4.52 10.76
N CYS A 43 13.33 -3.58 11.67
CA CYS A 43 12.64 -3.80 12.94
C CYS A 43 11.37 -2.92 12.98
N ASP A 44 10.23 -3.52 13.30
CA ASP A 44 8.95 -2.85 13.52
C ASP A 44 8.39 -3.20 14.90
N PRO A 45 8.74 -2.43 15.94
CA PRO A 45 8.35 -2.73 17.33
C PRO A 45 6.84 -2.71 17.55
N LEU A 46 6.09 -2.01 16.72
CA LEU A 46 4.63 -1.88 16.84
C LEU A 46 3.88 -2.95 16.04
N ALA A 47 4.55 -3.66 15.14
CA ALA A 47 3.87 -4.57 14.22
C ALA A 47 3.10 -5.68 14.95
N ALA A 48 3.66 -6.27 16.01
CA ALA A 48 3.02 -7.37 16.73
C ALA A 48 1.73 -6.91 17.45
N VAL A 49 1.76 -5.77 18.12
CA VAL A 49 0.59 -5.25 18.84
C VAL A 49 -0.49 -4.77 17.87
N LEU A 50 -0.11 -4.19 16.73
CA LEU A 50 -1.04 -3.78 15.66
C LEU A 50 -1.66 -4.97 14.93
N ALA A 51 -0.91 -6.05 14.72
CA ALA A 51 -1.43 -7.27 14.13
C ALA A 51 -2.48 -7.93 15.03
N GLY A 52 -2.20 -8.00 16.31
CA GLY A 52 -2.97 -8.77 17.26
C GLY A 52 -3.08 -10.26 16.87
N PRO A 53 -3.75 -11.09 17.67
CA PRO A 53 -3.92 -12.51 17.36
C PRO A 53 -4.61 -12.76 16.01
N GLU A 54 -5.54 -11.89 15.62
CA GLU A 54 -6.27 -11.97 14.35
C GLU A 54 -5.34 -11.83 13.15
N GLY A 55 -4.37 -10.91 13.18
CA GLY A 55 -3.43 -10.70 12.08
C GLY A 55 -2.53 -11.91 11.87
N PHE A 56 -2.06 -12.54 12.93
CA PHE A 56 -1.27 -13.78 12.85
C PHE A 56 -2.10 -14.95 12.31
N GLY A 57 -3.36 -15.11 12.77
CA GLY A 57 -4.27 -16.11 12.25
C GLY A 57 -4.53 -15.89 10.74
N TRP A 58 -4.70 -14.65 10.31
CA TRP A 58 -4.88 -14.33 8.89
C TRP A 58 -3.65 -14.66 8.05
N LEU A 59 -2.46 -14.36 8.56
CA LEU A 59 -1.23 -14.70 7.87
C LEU A 59 -1.13 -16.21 7.64
N GLN A 60 -1.43 -17.01 8.66
CA GLN A 60 -1.47 -18.48 8.56
C GLN A 60 -2.49 -18.96 7.54
N ASP A 61 -3.71 -18.41 7.55
CA ASP A 61 -4.76 -18.73 6.59
C ASP A 61 -4.34 -18.41 5.14
N MET A 62 -3.67 -17.27 4.93
CA MET A 62 -3.20 -16.87 3.60
C MET A 62 -2.07 -17.77 3.10
N GLU A 63 -1.14 -18.16 3.97
CA GLU A 63 -0.05 -19.10 3.65
C GLU A 63 -0.61 -20.50 3.35
N ALA A 64 -1.57 -20.96 4.14
CA ALA A 64 -2.26 -22.23 3.88
C ALA A 64 -3.03 -22.20 2.54
N ALA A 65 -3.78 -21.14 2.27
CA ALA A 65 -4.52 -20.97 1.01
C ALA A 65 -3.59 -20.87 -0.22
N ALA A 66 -2.41 -20.30 -0.06
CA ALA A 66 -1.40 -20.20 -1.12
C ALA A 66 -0.54 -21.48 -1.26
N GLY A 67 -0.60 -22.40 -0.30
CA GLY A 67 0.31 -23.56 -0.23
C GLY A 67 1.78 -23.16 -0.16
N SER A 68 2.08 -21.99 0.37
CA SER A 68 3.45 -21.45 0.44
C SER A 68 3.52 -20.25 1.41
N ASP A 69 4.75 -19.87 1.80
CA ASP A 69 5.04 -18.73 2.67
C ASP A 69 5.15 -17.38 1.94
N VAL A 70 4.88 -17.35 0.64
CA VAL A 70 4.88 -16.10 -0.17
C VAL A 70 3.99 -15.01 0.42
N PRO A 71 2.77 -15.28 0.94
CA PRO A 71 1.94 -14.28 1.60
C PRO A 71 2.62 -13.58 2.78
N GLY A 72 3.54 -14.25 3.46
CA GLY A 72 4.32 -13.63 4.53
C GLY A 72 5.60 -12.94 4.04
N ARG A 73 6.21 -13.42 2.96
CA ARG A 73 7.47 -12.87 2.43
C ARG A 73 7.28 -11.64 1.56
N TYR A 74 6.24 -11.61 0.76
CA TYR A 74 5.96 -10.46 -0.12
C TYR A 74 5.82 -9.14 0.65
N PRO A 75 5.04 -9.06 1.73
CA PRO A 75 4.97 -7.84 2.54
C PRO A 75 6.32 -7.38 3.09
N VAL A 76 7.19 -8.31 3.45
CA VAL A 76 8.54 -8.01 3.97
C VAL A 76 9.40 -7.35 2.89
N ILE A 77 9.43 -7.92 1.68
CA ILE A 77 10.16 -7.37 0.54
C ILE A 77 9.62 -5.98 0.18
N ARG A 78 8.30 -5.85 0.09
CA ARG A 78 7.61 -4.59 -0.22
C ARG A 78 7.92 -3.52 0.82
N THR A 79 7.85 -3.85 2.10
CA THR A 79 8.16 -2.93 3.19
C THR A 79 9.61 -2.43 3.07
N ARG A 80 10.59 -3.32 2.91
CA ARG A 80 11.99 -2.93 2.77
C ARG A 80 12.22 -2.06 1.53
N PHE A 81 11.64 -2.43 0.39
CA PHE A 81 11.76 -1.68 -0.86
C PHE A 81 11.26 -0.24 -0.74
N PHE A 82 10.10 -0.05 -0.09
CA PHE A 82 9.54 1.29 0.10
C PHE A 82 10.15 2.05 1.27
N ASP A 83 10.69 1.38 2.27
CA ASP A 83 11.50 2.04 3.29
C ASP A 83 12.73 2.71 2.66
N ASP A 84 13.47 1.95 1.83
CA ASP A 84 14.63 2.47 1.12
C ASP A 84 14.25 3.62 0.18
N PHE A 85 13.14 3.49 -0.55
CA PHE A 85 12.62 4.53 -1.45
C PHE A 85 12.28 5.84 -0.72
N LEU A 86 11.56 5.76 0.40
CA LEU A 86 11.15 6.94 1.16
C LEU A 86 12.35 7.61 1.85
N LEU A 87 13.26 6.81 2.42
CA LEU A 87 14.47 7.35 3.03
C LEU A 87 15.38 8.00 1.99
N ASP A 88 15.56 7.39 0.82
CA ASP A 88 16.35 7.95 -0.28
C ASP A 88 15.79 9.32 -0.72
N ALA A 89 14.47 9.41 -0.90
CA ALA A 89 13.79 10.66 -1.21
C ALA A 89 14.04 11.76 -0.15
N CYS A 90 14.00 11.40 1.12
CA CYS A 90 14.14 12.36 2.20
C CYS A 90 15.61 12.70 2.52
N GLN A 91 16.50 11.72 2.50
CA GLN A 91 17.91 11.89 2.90
C GLN A 91 18.78 12.42 1.75
N ARG A 92 18.58 11.89 0.52
CA ARG A 92 19.42 12.27 -0.63
C ARG A 92 18.82 13.37 -1.49
N LEU A 93 17.50 13.35 -1.73
CA LEU A 93 16.85 14.35 -2.57
C LEU A 93 16.26 15.53 -1.78
N GLY A 94 16.33 15.49 -0.45
CA GLY A 94 15.93 16.60 0.39
C GLY A 94 14.42 16.81 0.53
N VAL A 95 13.59 15.84 0.12
CA VAL A 95 12.13 15.88 0.29
C VAL A 95 11.76 15.93 1.78
N ARG A 96 10.77 16.74 2.13
CA ARG A 96 10.32 16.92 3.53
C ARG A 96 8.83 16.71 3.72
N GLN A 97 8.10 16.39 2.67
CA GLN A 97 6.68 16.03 2.71
C GLN A 97 6.53 14.59 2.25
N VAL A 98 6.09 13.73 3.15
CA VAL A 98 5.82 12.31 2.91
C VAL A 98 4.32 12.08 3.04
N VAL A 99 3.69 11.43 2.08
CA VAL A 99 2.27 11.11 2.13
C VAL A 99 2.09 9.59 1.99
N LEU A 100 1.49 8.98 3.00
CA LEU A 100 1.09 7.58 2.99
C LEU A 100 -0.43 7.53 2.71
N ALA A 101 -0.80 7.23 1.49
CA ALA A 101 -2.21 7.12 1.08
C ALA A 101 -2.72 5.69 1.31
N ALA A 102 -3.81 5.54 2.05
CA ALA A 102 -4.29 4.31 2.67
C ALA A 102 -3.24 3.73 3.64
N ALA A 103 -2.85 4.53 4.62
CA ALA A 103 -1.76 4.23 5.55
C ALA A 103 -1.99 2.98 6.40
N GLY A 104 -3.25 2.59 6.64
CA GLY A 104 -3.57 1.38 7.40
C GLY A 104 -2.83 1.31 8.74
N LEU A 105 -2.15 0.20 8.95
CA LEU A 105 -1.29 -0.04 10.11
C LEU A 105 0.20 0.20 9.79
N ASP A 106 0.51 1.19 8.95
CA ASP A 106 1.89 1.62 8.69
C ASP A 106 2.53 2.20 9.94
N THR A 107 3.79 1.91 10.17
CA THR A 107 4.56 2.31 11.35
C THR A 107 5.81 3.12 11.00
N ARG A 108 5.98 3.50 9.74
CA ARG A 108 7.18 4.21 9.28
C ARG A 108 7.43 5.51 10.01
N ALA A 109 6.36 6.22 10.42
CA ALA A 109 6.48 7.42 11.25
C ALA A 109 7.21 7.16 12.59
N PHE A 110 7.14 5.94 13.10
CA PHE A 110 7.66 5.54 14.43
C PHE A 110 8.99 4.79 14.36
N ARG A 111 9.32 4.16 13.22
CA ARG A 111 10.47 3.25 13.14
C ARG A 111 11.58 3.71 12.19
N LEU A 112 11.29 4.60 11.23
CA LEU A 112 12.31 5.11 10.33
C LEU A 112 12.99 6.36 10.90
N GLU A 113 14.28 6.53 10.55
CA GLU A 113 15.07 7.71 10.90
C GLU A 113 14.85 8.83 9.88
N TRP A 114 13.83 9.64 10.14
CA TRP A 114 13.49 10.75 9.27
C TRP A 114 14.43 11.93 9.47
N PRO A 115 14.84 12.64 8.40
CA PRO A 115 15.55 13.91 8.55
C PRO A 115 14.70 14.95 9.31
N ALA A 116 15.36 15.87 9.99
CA ALA A 116 14.69 16.95 10.71
C ALA A 116 13.71 17.71 9.80
N ARG A 117 12.58 18.13 10.38
CA ARG A 117 11.49 18.85 9.71
C ARG A 117 10.73 18.02 8.66
N THR A 118 10.88 16.70 8.64
CA THR A 118 10.02 15.84 7.82
C THR A 118 8.60 15.86 8.38
N ARG A 119 7.63 16.15 7.49
CA ARG A 119 6.19 16.03 7.74
C ARG A 119 5.67 14.78 7.06
N LEU A 120 5.04 13.91 7.82
CA LEU A 120 4.46 12.67 7.32
C LEU A 120 2.96 12.70 7.52
N TYR A 121 2.24 12.65 6.42
CA TYR A 121 0.78 12.65 6.37
C TYR A 121 0.29 11.22 6.17
N GLU A 122 -0.48 10.70 7.12
CA GLU A 122 -1.18 9.42 7.01
C GLU A 122 -2.62 9.67 6.63
N ILE A 123 -3.03 9.27 5.43
CA ILE A 123 -4.40 9.36 4.95
C ILE A 123 -5.05 8.00 5.03
N ASP A 124 -6.15 7.87 5.74
CA ASP A 124 -6.97 6.65 5.78
C ASP A 124 -8.38 6.97 6.31
N LEU A 125 -9.23 5.97 6.28
CA LEU A 125 -10.58 6.03 6.84
C LEU A 125 -10.55 6.39 8.34
N PRO A 126 -11.49 7.22 8.82
CA PRO A 126 -11.54 7.61 10.23
C PRO A 126 -11.48 6.44 11.20
N ALA A 127 -12.22 5.36 10.91
CA ALA A 127 -12.25 4.16 11.77
C ALA A 127 -10.89 3.44 11.84
N VAL A 128 -10.13 3.43 10.73
CA VAL A 128 -8.80 2.81 10.66
C VAL A 128 -7.80 3.58 11.49
N LEU A 129 -7.76 4.90 11.29
CA LEU A 129 -6.87 5.78 12.04
C LEU A 129 -7.19 5.75 13.53
N SER A 130 -8.47 5.83 13.91
CA SER A 130 -8.88 5.74 15.34
C SER A 130 -8.42 4.44 16.00
N ALA A 131 -8.64 3.29 15.36
CA ALA A 131 -8.20 1.99 15.89
C ALA A 131 -6.67 1.89 15.99
N LYS A 132 -5.95 2.50 15.05
CA LYS A 132 -4.48 2.60 15.08
C LYS A 132 -4.02 3.47 16.24
N GLU A 133 -4.60 4.67 16.42
CA GLU A 133 -4.28 5.59 17.50
C GLU A 133 -4.49 4.95 18.88
N ASP A 134 -5.60 4.24 19.07
CA ASP A 134 -5.90 3.52 20.33
C ASP A 134 -4.81 2.50 20.67
N THR A 135 -4.30 1.80 19.66
CA THR A 135 -3.26 0.79 19.83
C THR A 135 -1.89 1.43 20.11
N ILE A 136 -1.55 2.47 19.37
CA ILE A 136 -0.29 3.22 19.51
C ILE A 136 -0.25 3.94 20.86
N GLY A 137 -1.37 4.53 21.29
CA GLY A 137 -1.49 5.21 22.58
C GLY A 137 -1.25 4.25 23.75
N LYS A 138 -1.78 3.03 23.69
CA LYS A 138 -1.53 2.00 24.71
C LYS A 138 -0.08 1.52 24.73
N ALA A 139 0.62 1.60 23.60
CA ALA A 139 2.03 1.26 23.48
C ALA A 139 2.96 2.44 23.84
N GLU A 140 2.41 3.61 24.16
CA GLU A 140 3.14 4.86 24.47
C GLU A 140 4.17 5.24 23.39
N ALA A 141 3.94 4.84 22.13
CA ALA A 141 4.86 5.05 21.04
C ALA A 141 4.84 6.51 20.57
N ARG A 142 6.03 7.05 20.29
CA ARG A 142 6.20 8.41 19.78
C ARG A 142 6.76 8.40 18.38
N PRO A 143 6.23 9.22 17.46
CA PRO A 143 6.76 9.30 16.11
C PRO A 143 8.14 9.99 16.08
N ASN A 144 8.96 9.58 15.11
CA ASN A 144 10.29 10.14 14.84
C ASN A 144 10.26 11.35 13.89
N CYS A 145 9.07 11.83 13.52
CA CYS A 145 8.85 12.99 12.64
C CYS A 145 7.56 13.73 13.04
N GLU A 146 7.27 14.85 12.37
CA GLU A 146 5.98 15.54 12.50
C GLU A 146 4.92 14.71 11.77
N ARG A 147 4.23 13.84 12.50
CA ARG A 147 3.17 12.96 11.97
C ARG A 147 1.82 13.65 12.05
N LEU A 148 1.10 13.67 10.92
CA LEU A 148 -0.25 14.24 10.81
C LEU A 148 -1.19 13.18 10.24
N THR A 149 -2.37 13.03 10.81
CA THR A 149 -3.40 12.11 10.33
C THR A 149 -4.49 12.87 9.60
N VAL A 150 -4.90 12.35 8.43
CA VAL A 150 -5.96 12.91 7.58
C VAL A 150 -7.04 11.85 7.45
N ALA A 151 -8.10 12.01 8.24
CA ALA A 151 -9.18 11.02 8.39
C ALA A 151 -10.24 11.22 7.30
N VAL A 152 -10.07 10.58 6.12
CA VAL A 152 -10.94 10.71 4.95
C VAL A 152 -10.98 9.41 4.14
N ASP A 153 -12.00 9.24 3.30
CA ASP A 153 -12.04 8.19 2.28
C ASP A 153 -11.38 8.71 0.98
N LEU A 154 -10.35 8.04 0.51
CA LEU A 154 -9.66 8.36 -0.75
C LEU A 154 -10.54 8.17 -2.01
N GLN A 155 -11.72 7.55 -1.88
CA GLN A 155 -12.71 7.47 -2.96
C GLN A 155 -13.63 8.69 -3.02
N GLU A 156 -13.66 9.53 -2.00
CA GLU A 156 -14.39 10.79 -2.02
C GLU A 156 -13.61 11.86 -2.81
N ALA A 157 -14.32 12.73 -3.53
CA ALA A 157 -13.66 13.77 -4.33
C ALA A 157 -12.99 14.86 -3.49
N THR A 158 -13.37 14.98 -2.22
CA THR A 158 -12.97 16.08 -1.31
C THR A 158 -11.76 15.77 -0.43
N TRP A 159 -11.18 14.57 -0.52
CA TRP A 159 -10.00 14.24 0.30
C TRP A 159 -8.79 15.15 0.05
N PRO A 160 -8.55 15.71 -1.17
CA PRO A 160 -7.45 16.64 -1.40
C PRO A 160 -7.51 17.88 -0.51
N GLU A 161 -8.71 18.46 -0.32
CA GLU A 161 -8.90 19.64 0.52
C GLU A 161 -8.54 19.35 1.98
N ALA A 162 -8.88 18.16 2.49
CA ALA A 162 -8.53 17.78 3.86
C ALA A 162 -7.01 17.70 4.05
N LEU A 163 -6.27 17.19 3.07
CA LEU A 163 -4.80 17.15 3.10
C LEU A 163 -4.21 18.55 3.09
N LEU A 164 -4.74 19.48 2.25
CA LEU A 164 -4.31 20.87 2.20
C LEU A 164 -4.56 21.61 3.51
N VAL A 165 -5.72 21.39 4.15
CA VAL A 165 -6.06 21.93 5.47
C VAL A 165 -5.08 21.46 6.54
N CYS A 166 -4.56 20.23 6.45
CA CYS A 166 -3.51 19.73 7.33
C CYS A 166 -2.11 20.35 7.06
N GLY A 167 -2.00 21.30 6.12
CA GLY A 167 -0.78 22.05 5.86
C GLY A 167 0.15 21.43 4.83
N TYR A 168 -0.32 20.47 4.05
CA TYR A 168 0.39 19.99 2.87
C TYR A 168 0.52 21.10 1.83
N ARG A 169 1.65 21.13 1.13
CA ARG A 169 2.02 22.17 0.17
C ARG A 169 2.28 21.57 -1.21
N PRO A 170 1.31 21.60 -2.13
CA PRO A 170 1.42 20.96 -3.44
C PRO A 170 2.51 21.59 -4.33
N GLU A 171 2.89 22.84 -4.07
CA GLU A 171 3.96 23.55 -4.77
C GLU A 171 5.39 23.10 -4.37
N ARG A 172 5.50 22.26 -3.34
CA ARG A 172 6.79 21.72 -2.87
C ARG A 172 6.94 20.26 -3.24
N PRO A 173 8.15 19.81 -3.60
CA PRO A 173 8.39 18.41 -3.84
C PRO A 173 7.97 17.52 -2.65
N SER A 174 7.34 16.41 -2.97
CA SER A 174 6.83 15.44 -2.01
C SER A 174 7.12 14.01 -2.46
N VAL A 175 7.09 13.08 -1.51
CA VAL A 175 7.12 11.65 -1.81
C VAL A 175 5.84 10.99 -1.32
N TRP A 176 5.19 10.28 -2.21
CA TRP A 176 3.93 9.58 -1.98
C TRP A 176 4.15 8.07 -1.95
N LEU A 177 3.39 7.39 -1.13
CA LEU A 177 3.31 5.94 -1.12
C LEU A 177 1.85 5.50 -1.12
N ILE A 178 1.46 4.69 -2.11
CA ILE A 178 0.16 4.02 -2.20
C ILE A 178 0.44 2.52 -2.12
N GLU A 179 0.46 1.98 -0.91
CA GLU A 179 0.83 0.59 -0.65
C GLU A 179 -0.39 -0.25 -0.29
N GLY A 180 -0.62 -1.33 -1.04
CA GLY A 180 -1.66 -2.29 -0.68
C GLY A 180 -3.09 -1.84 -0.98
N LEU A 181 -3.33 -0.89 -1.89
CA LEU A 181 -4.64 -0.31 -2.15
C LEU A 181 -5.17 -0.59 -3.55
N LEU A 182 -4.40 -0.27 -4.60
CA LEU A 182 -4.93 -0.09 -5.96
C LEU A 182 -5.64 -1.33 -6.50
N TYR A 183 -5.17 -2.51 -6.16
CA TYR A 183 -5.77 -3.76 -6.65
C TYR A 183 -7.13 -4.10 -6.03
N TYR A 184 -7.57 -3.38 -5.00
CA TYR A 184 -8.93 -3.49 -4.43
C TYR A 184 -9.93 -2.50 -5.04
N LEU A 185 -9.45 -1.48 -5.73
CA LEU A 185 -10.28 -0.43 -6.31
C LEU A 185 -10.84 -0.81 -7.69
N ALA A 186 -11.96 -0.23 -8.07
CA ALA A 186 -12.42 -0.26 -9.43
C ALA A 186 -11.46 0.53 -10.34
N ARG A 187 -11.38 0.18 -11.64
CA ARG A 187 -10.48 0.84 -12.59
C ARG A 187 -10.67 2.37 -12.59
N SER A 188 -11.91 2.85 -12.62
CA SER A 188 -12.22 4.28 -12.59
C SER A 188 -11.70 4.98 -11.34
N ALA A 189 -11.82 4.34 -10.18
CA ALA A 189 -11.29 4.87 -8.90
C ALA A 189 -9.77 4.91 -8.89
N VAL A 190 -9.08 3.93 -9.49
CA VAL A 190 -7.61 3.98 -9.65
C VAL A 190 -7.19 5.19 -10.48
N HIS A 191 -7.84 5.43 -11.63
CA HIS A 191 -7.53 6.59 -12.48
C HIS A 191 -7.84 7.91 -11.78
N ALA A 192 -8.97 8.00 -11.08
CA ALA A 192 -9.34 9.21 -10.33
C ALA A 192 -8.32 9.51 -9.21
N LEU A 193 -7.90 8.49 -8.45
CA LEU A 193 -6.90 8.66 -7.39
C LEU A 193 -5.55 9.11 -7.95
N LEU A 194 -5.07 8.50 -9.05
CA LEU A 194 -3.80 8.89 -9.67
C LEU A 194 -3.84 10.33 -10.22
N GLU A 195 -4.97 10.75 -10.79
CA GLU A 195 -5.17 12.13 -11.26
C GLU A 195 -5.16 13.14 -10.10
N GLN A 196 -5.83 12.81 -8.99
CA GLN A 196 -5.81 13.65 -7.79
C GLN A 196 -4.41 13.74 -7.20
N VAL A 197 -3.67 12.62 -7.11
CA VAL A 197 -2.26 12.63 -6.65
C VAL A 197 -1.41 13.50 -7.56
N ARG A 198 -1.56 13.37 -8.89
CA ARG A 198 -0.86 14.22 -9.85
C ARG A 198 -1.12 15.69 -9.61
N SER A 199 -2.38 16.09 -9.40
CA SER A 199 -2.75 17.48 -9.17
C SER A 199 -2.20 18.09 -7.87
N LEU A 200 -1.84 17.22 -6.91
CA LEU A 200 -1.27 17.60 -5.61
C LEU A 200 0.26 17.52 -5.57
N THR A 201 0.91 17.10 -6.64
CA THR A 201 2.37 16.92 -6.66
C THR A 201 3.04 17.97 -7.55
N ALA A 202 4.07 18.63 -7.03
CA ALA A 202 4.99 19.43 -7.84
C ALA A 202 5.79 18.51 -8.79
N VAL A 203 6.32 19.09 -9.87
CA VAL A 203 7.33 18.42 -10.70
C VAL A 203 8.47 17.95 -9.81
N ASP A 204 9.07 16.82 -10.14
CA ASP A 204 10.11 16.13 -9.37
C ASP A 204 9.62 15.45 -8.08
N SER A 205 8.33 15.51 -7.76
CA SER A 205 7.77 14.68 -6.70
C SER A 205 7.83 13.20 -7.06
N LEU A 206 7.88 12.35 -6.04
CA LEU A 206 8.04 10.91 -6.20
C LEU A 206 6.79 10.16 -5.78
N LEU A 207 6.50 9.06 -6.46
CA LEU A 207 5.37 8.17 -6.17
C LEU A 207 5.84 6.72 -6.10
N GLY A 208 5.68 6.09 -4.93
CA GLY A 208 5.82 4.65 -4.74
C GLY A 208 4.45 3.98 -4.72
N LEU A 209 4.31 2.84 -5.38
CA LEU A 209 3.09 2.04 -5.29
C LEU A 209 3.34 0.58 -5.66
N ASP A 210 2.47 -0.31 -5.20
CA ASP A 210 2.48 -1.69 -5.64
C ASP A 210 1.25 -2.05 -6.47
N LEU A 211 1.45 -2.91 -7.44
CA LEU A 211 0.43 -3.36 -8.36
C LEU A 211 0.52 -4.88 -8.57
N MET A 212 -0.57 -5.45 -9.02
CA MET A 212 -0.62 -6.82 -9.50
C MET A 212 -0.96 -6.85 -10.98
N ASN A 213 -0.45 -7.87 -11.70
CA ASN A 213 -0.81 -8.04 -13.08
C ASN A 213 -2.20 -8.68 -13.23
N ARG A 214 -2.78 -8.55 -14.43
CA ARG A 214 -4.07 -9.18 -14.76
C ARG A 214 -4.01 -10.70 -14.68
N GLY A 215 -2.84 -11.30 -14.92
CA GLY A 215 -2.64 -12.74 -14.87
C GLY A 215 -3.01 -13.37 -13.53
N LEU A 216 -2.89 -12.62 -12.43
CA LEU A 216 -3.27 -13.11 -11.09
C LEU A 216 -4.73 -13.58 -11.03
N PHE A 217 -5.65 -12.89 -11.72
CA PHE A 217 -7.09 -13.21 -11.69
C PHE A 217 -7.46 -14.46 -12.49
N PHE A 218 -6.62 -14.85 -13.42
CA PHE A 218 -6.84 -15.99 -14.32
C PHE A 218 -5.93 -17.20 -14.02
N PHE A 219 -5.17 -17.14 -12.94
CA PHE A 219 -4.24 -18.20 -12.54
C PHE A 219 -4.87 -19.11 -11.50
N PRO A 220 -5.28 -20.35 -11.86
CA PRO A 220 -6.02 -21.24 -10.96
C PRO A 220 -5.34 -21.49 -9.61
N PRO A 221 -4.02 -21.65 -9.50
CA PRO A 221 -3.36 -21.81 -8.21
C PRO A 221 -3.50 -20.62 -7.24
N ALA A 222 -3.83 -19.42 -7.74
CA ALA A 222 -4.07 -18.25 -6.89
C ALA A 222 -5.53 -18.13 -6.41
N TRP A 223 -6.48 -18.89 -6.97
CA TRP A 223 -7.89 -18.78 -6.64
C TRP A 223 -8.23 -19.06 -5.15
N PRO A 224 -7.63 -20.05 -4.45
CA PRO A 224 -7.90 -20.24 -3.03
C PRO A 224 -7.58 -18.99 -2.19
N MET A 225 -6.45 -18.36 -2.45
CA MET A 225 -6.05 -17.11 -1.76
C MET A 225 -6.99 -15.95 -2.13
N GLN A 226 -7.33 -15.78 -3.41
CA GLN A 226 -8.29 -14.75 -3.86
C GLN A 226 -9.67 -14.97 -3.22
N ALA A 227 -10.14 -16.22 -3.15
CA ALA A 227 -11.39 -16.55 -2.49
C ALA A 227 -11.35 -16.26 -0.98
N ALA A 228 -10.21 -16.50 -0.33
CA ALA A 228 -10.02 -16.16 1.08
C ALA A 228 -10.08 -14.65 1.32
N LEU A 229 -9.47 -13.83 0.45
CA LEU A 229 -9.57 -12.36 0.49
C LEU A 229 -11.01 -11.88 0.22
N ALA A 230 -11.67 -12.46 -0.79
CA ALA A 230 -13.04 -12.10 -1.14
C ALA A 230 -14.04 -12.39 -0.03
N ARG A 231 -13.91 -13.55 0.66
CA ARG A 231 -14.75 -13.89 1.83
C ARG A 231 -14.59 -12.89 2.97
N ARG A 232 -13.45 -12.22 3.05
CA ARG A 232 -13.16 -11.16 4.03
C ARG A 232 -13.49 -9.76 3.49
N GLY A 233 -14.18 -9.67 2.34
CA GLY A 233 -14.64 -8.40 1.76
C GLY A 233 -13.55 -7.59 1.04
N ALA A 234 -12.39 -8.19 0.76
CA ALA A 234 -11.28 -7.57 0.03
C ALA A 234 -10.99 -8.27 -1.32
N PRO A 235 -11.98 -8.36 -2.24
CA PRO A 235 -11.75 -8.97 -3.53
C PRO A 235 -10.81 -8.13 -4.38
N GLY A 236 -9.88 -8.78 -5.08
CA GLY A 236 -9.09 -8.10 -6.11
C GLY A 236 -9.96 -7.65 -7.28
N ARG A 237 -9.81 -6.40 -7.72
CA ARG A 237 -10.63 -5.77 -8.79
C ARG A 237 -9.79 -5.18 -9.91
N PHE A 238 -8.57 -4.75 -9.62
CA PHE A 238 -7.71 -4.07 -10.56
C PHE A 238 -6.37 -4.77 -10.72
N GLY A 239 -5.87 -4.82 -11.94
CA GLY A 239 -4.53 -5.27 -12.29
C GLY A 239 -4.13 -4.72 -13.64
N THR A 240 -2.84 -4.53 -13.85
CA THR A 240 -2.26 -4.08 -15.14
C THR A 240 -1.02 -4.90 -15.48
N ASN A 241 -0.81 -5.15 -16.77
CA ASN A 241 0.43 -5.77 -17.25
C ASN A 241 1.50 -4.73 -17.61
N THR A 242 1.11 -3.46 -17.69
CA THR A 242 1.95 -2.33 -18.11
C THR A 242 1.82 -1.17 -17.10
N PRO A 243 2.41 -1.29 -15.89
CA PRO A 243 2.38 -0.23 -14.90
C PRO A 243 2.94 1.10 -15.43
N GLU A 244 3.97 1.03 -16.28
CA GLU A 244 4.62 2.18 -16.90
C GLU A 244 3.62 2.98 -17.74
N THR A 245 2.86 2.30 -18.60
CA THR A 245 1.82 2.95 -19.43
C THR A 245 0.70 3.56 -18.59
N LEU A 246 0.30 2.88 -17.51
CA LEU A 246 -0.69 3.41 -16.58
C LEU A 246 -0.21 4.73 -15.98
N LEU A 247 1.02 4.77 -15.49
CA LEU A 247 1.58 5.94 -14.79
C LEU A 247 1.92 7.06 -15.75
N ALA A 248 2.46 6.75 -16.93
CA ALA A 248 2.72 7.74 -17.99
C ALA A 248 1.43 8.48 -18.41
N ALA A 249 0.29 7.78 -18.45
CA ALA A 249 -1.00 8.42 -18.72
C ALA A 249 -1.42 9.46 -17.66
N HIS A 250 -0.79 9.44 -16.48
CA HIS A 250 -0.99 10.39 -15.40
C HIS A 250 0.22 11.29 -15.13
N GLY A 251 1.17 11.40 -16.08
CA GLY A 251 2.32 12.31 -15.99
C GLY A 251 3.41 11.84 -15.04
N PHE A 252 3.54 10.54 -14.82
CA PHE A 252 4.63 9.94 -14.03
C PHE A 252 5.50 9.04 -14.89
N ASP A 253 6.81 9.26 -14.84
CA ASP A 253 7.80 8.33 -15.38
C ASP A 253 8.11 7.25 -14.34
N ALA A 254 7.97 5.98 -14.71
CA ALA A 254 7.94 4.86 -13.78
C ALA A 254 9.03 3.82 -14.04
N ASP A 255 9.76 3.47 -12.99
CA ASP A 255 10.63 2.30 -12.89
C ASP A 255 9.90 1.17 -12.16
N VAL A 256 9.86 -0.02 -12.77
CA VAL A 256 9.06 -1.16 -12.32
C VAL A 256 9.95 -2.35 -12.02
N THR A 257 9.94 -2.78 -10.76
CA THR A 257 10.71 -3.93 -10.26
C THR A 257 9.75 -5.02 -9.79
N GLN A 258 10.10 -6.29 -9.99
CA GLN A 258 9.35 -7.43 -9.45
C GLN A 258 10.06 -7.99 -8.20
N PRO A 259 9.33 -8.53 -7.22
CA PRO A 259 9.95 -9.32 -6.15
C PRO A 259 10.82 -10.45 -6.74
N GLY A 260 12.06 -10.56 -6.25
CA GLY A 260 13.05 -11.52 -6.75
C GLY A 260 14.06 -10.94 -7.74
N GLU A 261 13.80 -9.76 -8.32
CA GLU A 261 14.81 -9.01 -9.09
C GLU A 261 15.88 -8.39 -8.17
N ASP A 262 16.99 -8.02 -8.76
CA ASP A 262 18.02 -7.24 -8.07
C ASP A 262 17.40 -5.95 -7.50
N GLY A 263 17.68 -5.66 -6.22
CA GLY A 263 17.06 -4.56 -5.50
C GLY A 263 15.67 -4.84 -4.90
N ALA A 264 15.05 -6.00 -5.19
CA ALA A 264 13.79 -6.43 -4.60
C ALA A 264 13.77 -7.93 -4.22
N ASN A 265 14.93 -8.54 -3.99
CA ASN A 265 15.07 -9.90 -3.50
C ASN A 265 15.31 -9.94 -1.99
N PHE A 266 16.30 -9.20 -1.52
CA PHE A 266 16.73 -9.09 -0.11
C PHE A 266 16.98 -10.45 0.59
N GLY A 267 17.20 -11.53 -0.18
CA GLY A 267 17.28 -12.89 0.38
C GLY A 267 15.98 -13.43 0.95
N ARG A 268 14.85 -12.81 0.60
CA ARG A 268 13.51 -13.20 1.11
C ARG A 268 12.60 -13.80 0.03
N TRP A 269 12.87 -13.58 -1.25
CA TRP A 269 12.03 -14.15 -2.30
C TRP A 269 12.36 -15.64 -2.52
N PRO A 270 11.38 -16.55 -2.33
CA PRO A 270 11.66 -17.99 -2.27
C PRO A 270 11.62 -18.69 -3.64
N ARG A 271 11.34 -17.95 -4.71
CA ARG A 271 11.13 -18.50 -6.05
C ARG A 271 12.19 -18.00 -7.02
N PRO A 272 12.49 -18.75 -8.10
CA PRO A 272 13.26 -18.21 -9.21
C PRO A 272 12.60 -16.96 -9.78
N PHE A 273 13.41 -15.99 -10.17
CA PHE A 273 12.94 -14.84 -10.91
C PHE A 273 12.33 -15.27 -12.26
N VAL A 274 11.19 -14.71 -12.59
CA VAL A 274 10.49 -14.99 -13.85
C VAL A 274 10.41 -13.72 -14.68
N PRO A 275 11.07 -13.66 -15.86
CA PRO A 275 11.07 -12.50 -16.72
C PRO A 275 9.67 -12.03 -17.11
N ARG A 276 9.45 -10.73 -17.20
CA ARG A 276 8.15 -10.12 -17.57
C ARG A 276 7.63 -10.56 -18.94
N ALA A 277 8.52 -10.89 -19.86
CA ALA A 277 8.18 -11.39 -21.19
C ALA A 277 7.46 -12.75 -21.18
N MET A 278 7.57 -13.53 -20.09
CA MET A 278 6.87 -14.82 -20.00
C MET A 278 5.39 -14.59 -19.66
N PRO A 279 4.44 -14.95 -20.54
CA PRO A 279 3.02 -14.67 -20.35
C PRO A 279 2.38 -15.63 -19.35
N GLY A 280 1.16 -15.31 -18.90
CA GLY A 280 0.27 -16.23 -18.17
C GLY A 280 0.57 -16.42 -16.69
N LEU A 281 1.64 -15.85 -16.15
CA LEU A 281 2.00 -15.99 -14.75
C LEU A 281 1.56 -14.78 -13.91
N PRO A 282 1.14 -15.01 -12.65
CA PRO A 282 0.84 -13.93 -11.72
C PRO A 282 2.13 -13.18 -11.35
N ARG A 283 2.02 -11.85 -11.24
CA ARG A 283 3.12 -10.97 -10.91
C ARG A 283 2.67 -9.88 -9.96
N SER A 284 3.57 -9.50 -9.08
CA SER A 284 3.49 -8.26 -8.32
C SER A 284 4.55 -7.30 -8.85
N PHE A 285 4.21 -6.02 -8.86
CA PHE A 285 5.09 -4.94 -9.27
C PHE A 285 5.29 -3.97 -8.12
N LEU A 286 6.53 -3.64 -7.85
CA LEU A 286 6.96 -2.57 -6.96
C LEU A 286 7.40 -1.42 -7.87
N VAL A 287 6.76 -0.28 -7.74
CA VAL A 287 6.94 0.83 -8.68
C VAL A 287 7.48 2.05 -7.95
N ARG A 288 8.51 2.66 -8.53
CA ARG A 288 9.02 3.98 -8.19
C ARG A 288 8.77 4.87 -9.38
N ALA A 289 8.13 6.00 -9.18
CA ALA A 289 7.81 6.91 -10.26
C ALA A 289 8.14 8.35 -9.87
N ARG A 290 8.38 9.19 -10.88
CA ARG A 290 8.67 10.62 -10.73
C ARG A 290 7.67 11.41 -11.54
N HIS A 291 7.13 12.48 -10.98
CA HIS A 291 6.30 13.44 -11.69
C HIS A 291 7.17 14.25 -12.64
N SER A 292 6.87 14.15 -13.95
CA SER A 292 7.61 14.77 -15.05
C SER A 292 6.96 16.05 -15.57
#